data_1c58bd6baaf7ae984ec79e614fbe6dba
#
_entry.id   1c58bd6baaf7ae984ec79e614fbe6dba
#
_cell.length_a   1.000
_cell.length_b   1.000
_cell.length_c   1.000
_cell.angle_alpha   90.00
_cell.angle_beta   90.00
_cell.angle_gamma   90.00
#
_symmetry.space_group_name_H-M   'P 1'
#
loop_
_entity.id
_entity.type
_entity.pdbx_description
1 polymer ?
#
loop_
_entity_poly.entity_id
_entity_poly.type
_entity_poly.pdbx_seq_one_letter_code
_entity_poly.pdbx_strand_id
1 'polypeptide(L)'
;DEATSALDPITTRSILELLKDINKKLNVTIVVITHEMKVVEQICDRVAVMSAGNIEEIGTVREVFMNPKSETARKLIIPEETNLVSHTDRDVLRIVFDGQSAFEPIVSSLTIECQTMVNILGANTENIGGKAYGQMLIELPGDPDKVQKIKDYLDRQGIHYERGR
;
A
#
# COMPACT_ATOMS: atom_id res chain seq x y z
N ASP A 1 -8.25 -11.42 -19.54
CA ASP A 1 -9.11 -11.59 -18.37
C ASP A 1 -8.54 -12.71 -17.51
N GLU A 2 -8.14 -12.42 -16.30
CA GLU A 2 -7.57 -13.36 -15.32
C GLU A 2 -6.52 -14.35 -15.86
N ALA A 3 -5.65 -13.87 -16.75
CA ALA A 3 -4.70 -14.70 -17.50
C ALA A 3 -3.73 -15.52 -16.62
N THR A 4 -3.65 -15.22 -15.35
CA THR A 4 -2.71 -15.81 -14.39
C THR A 4 -3.36 -16.61 -13.27
N SER A 5 -4.68 -16.60 -13.14
CA SER A 5 -5.41 -17.20 -12.00
C SER A 5 -5.25 -18.72 -11.85
N ALA A 6 -4.90 -19.43 -12.94
CA ALA A 6 -4.70 -20.88 -12.95
C ALA A 6 -3.22 -21.31 -13.00
N LEU A 7 -2.28 -20.35 -12.88
CA LEU A 7 -0.85 -20.60 -13.05
C LEU A 7 -0.14 -20.61 -11.69
N ASP A 8 0.96 -21.33 -11.62
CA ASP A 8 1.85 -21.26 -10.46
C ASP A 8 2.59 -19.89 -10.43
N PRO A 9 3.06 -19.43 -9.27
CA PRO A 9 3.68 -18.12 -9.10
C PRO A 9 4.90 -17.86 -9.99
N ILE A 10 5.65 -18.90 -10.33
CA ILE A 10 6.87 -18.77 -11.16
C ILE A 10 6.47 -18.51 -12.62
N THR A 11 5.52 -19.29 -13.12
CA THR A 11 4.96 -19.14 -14.48
C THR A 11 4.25 -17.81 -14.62
N THR A 12 3.44 -17.41 -13.63
CA THR A 12 2.80 -16.09 -13.58
C THR A 12 3.83 -14.97 -13.77
N ARG A 13 4.88 -14.98 -12.97
CA ARG A 13 5.94 -13.97 -13.04
C ARG A 13 6.58 -13.89 -14.43
N SER A 14 6.92 -15.04 -15.02
CA SER A 14 7.52 -15.10 -16.35
C SER A 14 6.60 -14.53 -17.43
N ILE A 15 5.29 -14.79 -17.35
CA ILE A 15 4.31 -14.23 -18.29
C ILE A 15 4.18 -12.71 -18.11
N LEU A 16 4.13 -12.23 -16.87
CA LEU A 16 4.05 -10.79 -16.59
C LEU A 16 5.29 -10.03 -17.11
N GLU A 17 6.48 -10.60 -16.94
CA GLU A 17 7.72 -10.05 -17.51
C GLU A 17 7.67 -10.03 -19.04
N LEU A 18 7.19 -11.10 -19.68
CA LEU A 18 7.00 -11.15 -21.12
C LEU A 18 6.01 -10.09 -21.63
N LEU A 19 4.87 -9.92 -20.95
CA LEU A 19 3.89 -8.87 -21.30
C LEU A 19 4.51 -7.47 -21.21
N LYS A 20 5.31 -7.22 -20.18
CA LYS A 20 6.03 -5.95 -19.99
C LYS A 20 7.05 -5.70 -21.12
N ASP A 21 7.74 -6.75 -21.55
CA ASP A 21 8.66 -6.71 -22.67
C ASP A 21 7.97 -6.44 -24.02
N ILE A 22 6.82 -7.09 -24.26
CA ILE A 22 5.98 -6.89 -25.44
C ILE A 22 5.47 -5.44 -25.48
N ASN A 23 4.93 -4.94 -24.38
CA ASN A 23 4.47 -3.56 -24.24
C ASN A 23 5.57 -2.57 -24.65
N LYS A 24 6.78 -2.74 -24.10
CA LYS A 24 7.93 -1.86 -24.40
C LYS A 24 8.44 -1.98 -25.84
N LYS A 25 8.57 -3.21 -26.36
CA LYS A 25 9.17 -3.46 -27.69
C LYS A 25 8.22 -3.08 -28.82
N LEU A 26 6.94 -3.35 -28.67
CA LEU A 26 5.94 -3.12 -29.70
C LEU A 26 5.16 -1.82 -29.51
N ASN A 27 5.38 -1.10 -28.41
CA ASN A 27 4.66 0.13 -28.03
C ASN A 27 3.13 -0.02 -28.10
N VAL A 28 2.62 -1.16 -27.64
CA VAL A 28 1.19 -1.50 -27.60
C VAL A 28 0.62 -1.23 -26.23
N THR A 29 -0.65 -0.84 -26.15
CA THR A 29 -1.36 -0.75 -24.89
C THR A 29 -1.90 -2.12 -24.51
N ILE A 30 -1.60 -2.57 -23.28
CA ILE A 30 -2.09 -3.84 -22.73
C ILE A 30 -3.09 -3.52 -21.62
N VAL A 31 -4.30 -4.06 -21.72
CA VAL A 31 -5.33 -3.99 -20.68
C VAL A 31 -5.40 -5.34 -19.98
N VAL A 32 -5.19 -5.34 -18.68
CA VAL A 32 -5.28 -6.53 -17.82
C VAL A 32 -6.48 -6.39 -16.90
N ILE A 33 -7.31 -7.41 -16.83
CA ILE A 33 -8.43 -7.50 -15.90
C ILE A 33 -8.06 -8.56 -14.87
N THR A 34 -7.98 -8.18 -13.61
CA THR A 34 -7.59 -9.05 -12.51
C THR A 34 -8.09 -8.50 -11.17
N HIS A 35 -8.28 -9.38 -10.21
CA HIS A 35 -8.49 -9.03 -8.80
C HIS A 35 -7.20 -9.18 -7.98
N GLU A 36 -6.11 -9.62 -8.60
CA GLU A 36 -4.80 -9.79 -7.96
C GLU A 36 -4.01 -8.48 -7.95
N MET A 37 -3.97 -7.81 -6.81
CA MET A 37 -3.25 -6.53 -6.69
C MET A 37 -1.76 -6.65 -7.00
N LYS A 38 -1.13 -7.79 -6.70
CA LYS A 38 0.27 -8.07 -7.05
C LYS A 38 0.54 -8.02 -8.56
N VAL A 39 -0.41 -8.47 -9.38
CA VAL A 39 -0.31 -8.37 -10.84
C VAL A 39 -0.34 -6.90 -11.26
N VAL A 40 -1.28 -6.12 -10.71
CA VAL A 40 -1.40 -4.68 -11.00
C VAL A 40 -0.10 -3.94 -10.65
N GLU A 41 0.47 -4.19 -9.48
CA GLU A 41 1.72 -3.57 -9.01
C GLU A 41 2.92 -3.89 -9.90
N GLN A 42 2.98 -5.12 -10.40
CA GLN A 42 4.14 -5.59 -11.16
C GLN A 42 4.19 -5.06 -12.59
N ILE A 43 3.07 -4.91 -13.27
CA ILE A 43 3.09 -4.63 -14.70
C ILE A 43 2.29 -3.42 -15.15
N CYS A 44 1.38 -2.89 -14.34
CA CYS A 44 0.52 -1.78 -14.74
C CYS A 44 1.12 -0.43 -14.38
N ASP A 45 0.91 0.57 -15.26
CA ASP A 45 1.24 1.96 -14.98
C ASP A 45 0.03 2.69 -14.38
N ARG A 46 -1.17 2.29 -14.82
CA ARG A 46 -2.45 2.86 -14.38
C ARG A 46 -3.43 1.76 -14.02
N VAL A 47 -4.35 2.09 -13.14
CA VAL A 47 -5.42 1.20 -12.69
C VAL A 47 -6.77 1.91 -12.73
N ALA A 48 -7.79 1.17 -13.12
CA ALA A 48 -9.19 1.55 -12.95
C ALA A 48 -9.84 0.53 -12.01
N VAL A 49 -10.30 0.99 -10.86
CA VAL A 49 -11.04 0.16 -9.89
C VAL A 49 -12.51 0.15 -10.29
N MET A 50 -13.06 -1.03 -10.44
CA MET A 50 -14.43 -1.21 -10.90
C MET A 50 -15.27 -1.94 -9.86
N SER A 51 -16.53 -1.53 -9.72
CA SER A 51 -17.53 -2.20 -8.89
C SER A 51 -18.89 -2.11 -9.57
N ALA A 52 -19.64 -3.20 -9.57
CA ALA A 52 -20.98 -3.28 -10.18
C ALA A 52 -21.06 -2.68 -11.59
N GLY A 53 -20.03 -2.88 -12.41
CA GLY A 53 -19.97 -2.38 -13.79
C GLY A 53 -19.60 -0.90 -13.96
N ASN A 54 -19.33 -0.19 -12.88
CA ASN A 54 -18.94 1.21 -12.89
C ASN A 54 -17.46 1.38 -12.49
N ILE A 55 -16.81 2.40 -13.06
CA ILE A 55 -15.47 2.81 -12.61
C ILE A 55 -15.66 3.71 -11.38
N GLU A 56 -15.15 3.29 -10.23
CA GLU A 56 -15.20 4.06 -8.98
C GLU A 56 -13.95 4.93 -8.78
N GLU A 57 -12.82 4.47 -9.28
CA GLU A 57 -11.57 5.19 -9.16
C GLU A 57 -10.64 4.88 -10.34
N ILE A 58 -9.90 5.87 -10.81
CA ILE A 58 -8.88 5.72 -11.85
C ILE A 58 -7.68 6.61 -11.55
N GLY A 59 -6.48 6.06 -11.70
CA GLY A 59 -5.25 6.80 -11.46
C GLY A 59 -4.01 6.02 -11.87
N THR A 60 -2.85 6.55 -11.55
CA THR A 60 -1.63 5.74 -11.60
C THR A 60 -1.68 4.68 -10.50
N VAL A 61 -1.02 3.55 -10.71
CA VAL A 61 -0.92 2.50 -9.67
C VAL A 61 -0.44 3.10 -8.36
N ARG A 62 0.59 3.94 -8.42
CA ARG A 62 1.12 4.63 -7.25
C ARG A 62 0.05 5.45 -6.51
N GLU A 63 -0.69 6.31 -7.20
CA GLU A 63 -1.69 7.19 -6.58
C GLU A 63 -2.78 6.39 -5.89
N VAL A 64 -3.32 5.37 -6.57
CA VAL A 64 -4.43 4.56 -6.05
C VAL A 64 -3.97 3.69 -4.88
N PHE A 65 -2.75 3.14 -4.93
CA PHE A 65 -2.22 2.30 -3.85
C PHE A 65 -1.81 3.10 -2.61
N MET A 66 -1.26 4.31 -2.81
CA MET A 66 -0.85 5.17 -1.69
C MET A 66 -2.03 5.84 -0.99
N ASN A 67 -3.04 6.25 -1.76
CA ASN A 67 -4.18 7.00 -1.26
C ASN A 67 -5.48 6.57 -1.96
N PRO A 68 -5.97 5.34 -1.68
CA PRO A 68 -7.22 4.85 -2.27
C PRO A 68 -8.40 5.69 -1.80
N LYS A 69 -9.16 6.25 -2.75
CA LYS A 69 -10.30 7.15 -2.48
C LYS A 69 -11.60 6.38 -2.35
N SER A 70 -11.81 5.40 -3.24
CA SER A 70 -13.03 4.60 -3.22
C SER A 70 -12.99 3.53 -2.12
N GLU A 71 -14.16 3.14 -1.63
CA GLU A 71 -14.27 2.07 -0.64
C GLU A 71 -13.80 0.72 -1.20
N THR A 72 -14.10 0.46 -2.48
CA THR A 72 -13.66 -0.75 -3.18
C THR A 72 -12.13 -0.80 -3.31
N ALA A 73 -11.49 0.33 -3.68
CA ALA A 73 -10.03 0.38 -3.74
C ALA A 73 -9.40 0.12 -2.37
N ARG A 74 -9.95 0.70 -1.31
CA ARG A 74 -9.48 0.46 0.07
C ARG A 74 -9.57 -1.02 0.45
N LYS A 75 -10.68 -1.67 0.17
CA LYS A 75 -10.86 -3.10 0.46
C LYS A 75 -9.91 -4.00 -0.32
N LEU A 76 -9.57 -3.63 -1.56
CA LEU A 76 -8.64 -4.40 -2.39
C LEU A 76 -7.17 -4.21 -2.00
N ILE A 77 -6.80 -3.00 -1.58
CA ILE A 77 -5.40 -2.61 -1.37
C ILE A 77 -4.98 -2.78 0.09
N ILE A 78 -5.90 -2.49 1.02
CA ILE A 78 -5.61 -2.58 2.45
C ILE A 78 -5.99 -4.00 2.90
N PRO A 79 -5.02 -4.81 3.38
CA PRO A 79 -5.31 -6.18 3.81
C PRO A 79 -6.42 -6.23 4.87
N GLU A 80 -7.30 -7.23 4.77
CA GLU A 80 -8.39 -7.45 5.75
C GLU A 80 -7.89 -7.71 7.17
N GLU A 81 -6.63 -8.06 7.34
CA GLU A 81 -5.97 -8.18 8.66
C GLU A 81 -5.99 -6.86 9.43
N THR A 82 -6.19 -5.72 8.75
CA THR A 82 -6.51 -4.44 9.39
C THR A 82 -7.86 -4.45 10.11
N ASN A 83 -8.74 -5.39 9.82
CA ASN A 83 -10.00 -5.56 10.54
C ASN A 83 -9.80 -6.08 11.99
N LEU A 84 -8.61 -6.59 12.35
CA LEU A 84 -8.26 -6.86 13.75
C LEU A 84 -8.32 -5.59 14.61
N VAL A 85 -8.18 -4.42 13.98
CA VAL A 85 -8.26 -3.10 14.63
C VAL A 85 -9.70 -2.73 15.01
N SER A 86 -10.70 -3.21 14.27
CA SER A 86 -12.11 -2.92 14.56
C SER A 86 -12.61 -3.53 15.90
N HIS A 87 -11.84 -4.39 16.54
CA HIS A 87 -12.16 -5.01 17.81
C HIS A 87 -11.38 -4.44 19.01
N THR A 88 -10.52 -3.45 18.80
CA THR A 88 -9.80 -2.79 19.88
C THR A 88 -10.23 -1.34 20.00
N ASP A 89 -10.60 -0.87 21.19
CA ASP A 89 -10.87 0.55 21.52
C ASP A 89 -9.60 1.43 21.43
N ARG A 90 -8.57 0.97 20.71
CA ARG A 90 -7.26 1.60 20.66
C ARG A 90 -7.12 2.42 19.37
N ASP A 91 -6.55 3.60 19.51
CA ASP A 91 -6.24 4.45 18.35
C ASP A 91 -5.10 3.84 17.54
N VAL A 92 -5.30 3.74 16.23
CA VAL A 92 -4.34 3.19 15.28
C VAL A 92 -3.97 4.25 14.25
N LEU A 93 -2.70 4.27 13.89
CA LEU A 93 -2.18 5.13 12.82
C LEU A 93 -1.69 4.24 11.68
N ARG A 94 -2.15 4.55 10.48
CA ARG A 94 -1.62 3.98 9.25
C ARG A 94 -0.54 4.92 8.70
N ILE A 95 0.67 4.42 8.61
CA ILE A 95 1.82 5.12 8.02
C ILE A 95 2.01 4.59 6.61
N VAL A 96 2.21 5.49 5.65
CA VAL A 96 2.41 5.12 4.25
C VAL A 96 3.82 5.50 3.83
N PHE A 97 4.56 4.53 3.31
CA PHE A 97 5.93 4.71 2.85
C PHE A 97 5.96 4.91 1.35
N ASP A 98 6.64 5.93 0.89
CA ASP A 98 7.00 6.10 -0.50
C ASP A 98 8.41 5.54 -0.78
N GLY A 99 8.79 5.52 -2.06
CA GLY A 99 10.06 4.90 -2.47
C GLY A 99 11.33 5.53 -1.89
N GLN A 100 11.23 6.60 -1.09
CA GLN A 100 12.34 7.19 -0.35
C GLN A 100 12.27 6.81 1.14
N SER A 101 11.11 6.99 1.74
CA SER A 101 10.89 6.76 3.18
C SER A 101 10.90 5.27 3.57
N ALA A 102 10.69 4.35 2.61
CA ALA A 102 10.69 2.90 2.89
C ALA A 102 12.06 2.34 3.36
N PHE A 103 13.14 3.06 3.13
CA PHE A 103 14.49 2.67 3.58
C PHE A 103 14.91 3.35 4.89
N GLU A 104 14.11 4.26 5.41
CA GLU A 104 14.39 4.94 6.67
C GLU A 104 13.99 4.07 7.87
N PRO A 105 14.77 4.03 8.96
CA PRO A 105 14.44 3.25 10.16
C PRO A 105 13.38 3.96 11.02
N ILE A 106 12.19 4.22 10.42
CA ILE A 106 11.15 5.09 10.97
C ILE A 106 10.71 4.67 12.37
N VAL A 107 10.43 3.37 12.57
CA VAL A 107 9.96 2.87 13.87
C VAL A 107 11.00 3.06 14.96
N SER A 108 12.26 2.75 14.65
CA SER A 108 13.35 2.92 15.61
C SER A 108 13.59 4.39 15.94
N SER A 109 13.64 5.24 14.93
CA SER A 109 13.82 6.68 15.09
C SER A 109 12.67 7.32 15.86
N LEU A 110 11.43 6.97 15.52
CA LEU A 110 10.23 7.39 16.23
C LEU A 110 10.27 6.99 17.71
N THR A 111 10.64 5.73 17.99
CA THR A 111 10.73 5.23 19.37
C THR A 111 11.76 6.00 20.17
N ILE A 112 12.92 6.29 19.59
CA ILE A 112 14.02 7.03 20.26
C ILE A 112 13.63 8.49 20.46
N GLU A 113 13.16 9.19 19.42
CA GLU A 113 12.87 10.62 19.48
C GLU A 113 11.64 10.94 20.33
N CYS A 114 10.57 10.16 20.18
CA CYS A 114 9.33 10.36 20.95
C CYS A 114 9.39 9.74 22.35
N GLN A 115 10.45 8.98 22.66
CA GLN A 115 10.60 8.26 23.93
C GLN A 115 9.36 7.43 24.28
N THR A 116 8.82 6.73 23.28
CA THR A 116 7.63 5.91 23.44
C THR A 116 7.72 4.64 22.61
N MET A 117 7.23 3.56 23.16
CA MET A 117 7.10 2.31 22.40
C MET A 117 5.82 2.34 21.58
N VAL A 118 5.89 1.79 20.38
CA VAL A 118 4.73 1.55 19.52
C VAL A 118 4.63 0.06 19.20
N ASN A 119 3.42 -0.43 19.07
CA ASN A 119 3.16 -1.79 18.62
C ASN A 119 2.83 -1.77 17.13
N ILE A 120 3.48 -2.65 16.35
CA ILE A 120 3.17 -2.83 14.94
C ILE A 120 2.07 -3.89 14.84
N LEU A 121 0.92 -3.49 14.31
CA LEU A 121 -0.23 -4.38 14.12
C LEU A 121 -0.20 -5.08 12.76
N GLY A 122 0.44 -4.46 11.78
CA GLY A 122 0.64 -5.01 10.46
C GLY A 122 1.56 -4.14 9.63
N ALA A 123 2.27 -4.74 8.70
CA ALA A 123 3.12 -4.02 7.76
C ALA A 123 3.17 -4.79 6.43
N ASN A 124 3.12 -4.06 5.35
CA ASN A 124 3.32 -4.60 4.01
C ASN A 124 4.21 -3.66 3.20
N THR A 125 5.13 -4.23 2.43
CA THR A 125 6.00 -3.47 1.54
C THR A 125 6.04 -4.15 0.18
N GLU A 126 5.75 -3.38 -0.86
CA GLU A 126 5.71 -3.84 -2.25
C GLU A 126 6.71 -3.06 -3.12
N ASN A 127 7.20 -3.72 -4.16
CA ASN A 127 8.10 -3.08 -5.11
C ASN A 127 7.32 -2.64 -6.35
N ILE A 128 7.09 -1.34 -6.49
CA ILE A 128 6.40 -0.73 -7.64
C ILE A 128 7.42 0.04 -8.47
N GLY A 129 7.66 -0.44 -9.69
CA GLY A 129 8.58 0.24 -10.60
C GLY A 129 10.04 0.36 -10.10
N GLY A 130 10.51 -0.60 -9.30
CA GLY A 130 11.86 -0.61 -8.73
C GLY A 130 12.03 0.20 -7.45
N LYS A 131 10.94 0.74 -6.90
CA LYS A 131 10.92 1.47 -5.63
C LYS A 131 10.06 0.73 -4.61
N ALA A 132 10.49 0.72 -3.37
CA ALA A 132 9.73 0.13 -2.27
C ALA A 132 8.63 1.10 -1.85
N TYR A 133 7.40 0.63 -1.87
CA TYR A 133 6.22 1.31 -1.31
C TYR A 133 5.64 0.42 -0.24
N GLY A 134 5.04 0.99 0.77
CA GLY A 134 4.48 0.18 1.82
C GLY A 134 3.56 0.93 2.74
N GLN A 135 2.94 0.18 3.60
CA GLN A 135 2.12 0.71 4.67
C GLN A 135 2.40 -0.05 5.95
N MET A 136 2.26 0.63 7.05
CA MET A 136 2.40 0.07 8.39
C MET A 136 1.29 0.59 9.28
N LEU A 137 0.72 -0.29 10.07
CA LEU A 137 -0.25 0.05 11.09
C LEU A 137 0.44 -0.03 12.43
N ILE A 138 0.42 1.08 13.14
CA ILE A 138 0.92 1.14 14.51
C ILE A 138 -0.21 1.47 15.48
N GLU A 139 -0.18 0.82 16.63
CA GLU A 139 -1.03 1.17 17.76
C GLU A 139 -0.44 2.39 18.46
N LEU A 140 -1.28 3.41 18.66
CA LEU A 140 -0.89 4.63 19.35
C LEU A 140 -0.92 4.43 20.88
N PRO A 141 -0.01 5.08 21.60
CA PRO A 141 -0.08 5.07 23.08
C PRO A 141 -1.35 5.80 23.55
N GLY A 142 -1.87 5.40 24.70
CA GLY A 142 -3.05 6.04 25.31
C GLY A 142 -2.80 7.45 25.85
N ASP A 143 -1.58 7.95 25.77
CA ASP A 143 -1.17 9.28 26.23
C ASP A 143 -1.24 10.29 25.07
N PRO A 144 -2.14 11.30 25.12
CA PRO A 144 -2.31 12.28 24.06
C PRO A 144 -1.03 13.07 23.71
N ASP A 145 -0.20 13.38 24.70
CA ASP A 145 1.04 14.14 24.48
C ASP A 145 2.04 13.32 23.67
N LYS A 146 2.10 12.02 23.91
CA LYS A 146 2.93 11.10 23.14
C LYS A 146 2.39 10.91 21.72
N VAL A 147 1.08 10.82 21.55
CA VAL A 147 0.43 10.78 20.23
C VAL A 147 0.78 12.02 19.41
N GLN A 148 0.73 13.20 20.03
CA GLN A 148 1.07 14.43 19.32
C GLN A 148 2.55 14.44 18.92
N LYS A 149 3.47 14.02 19.80
CA LYS A 149 4.91 13.89 19.46
C LYS A 149 5.16 12.96 18.27
N ILE A 150 4.41 11.85 18.20
CA ILE A 150 4.50 10.91 17.07
C ILE A 150 4.08 11.61 15.77
N LYS A 151 2.96 12.32 15.77
CA LYS A 151 2.48 13.07 14.60
C LYS A 151 3.46 14.15 14.17
N ASP A 152 3.94 14.94 15.11
CA ASP A 152 4.94 16.01 14.85
C ASP A 152 6.25 15.43 14.28
N TYR A 153 6.65 14.24 14.73
CA TYR A 153 7.78 13.52 14.16
C TYR A 153 7.53 13.12 12.70
N LEU A 154 6.40 12.49 12.42
CA LEU A 154 6.04 12.05 11.07
C LEU A 154 5.92 13.24 10.10
N ASP A 155 5.30 14.34 10.55
CA ASP A 155 5.17 15.58 9.77
C ASP A 155 6.55 16.18 9.44
N ARG A 156 7.47 16.22 10.40
CA ARG A 156 8.85 16.70 10.17
C ARG A 156 9.63 15.84 9.19
N GLN A 157 9.37 14.53 9.17
CA GLN A 157 9.98 13.59 8.23
C GLN A 157 9.28 13.57 6.87
N GLY A 158 8.18 14.31 6.71
CA GLY A 158 7.38 14.30 5.47
C GLY A 158 6.70 12.95 5.18
N ILE A 159 6.45 12.16 6.22
CA ILE A 159 5.85 10.83 6.11
C ILE A 159 4.33 10.98 6.14
N HIS A 160 3.70 10.45 5.12
CA HIS A 160 2.24 10.46 5.05
C HIS A 160 1.64 9.46 6.05
N TYR A 161 0.64 9.90 6.81
CA TYR A 161 -0.10 9.05 7.73
C TYR A 161 -1.58 9.42 7.78
N GLU A 162 -2.39 8.48 8.15
CA GLU A 162 -3.83 8.68 8.40
C GLU A 162 -4.29 7.84 9.59
N ARG A 163 -5.42 8.22 10.18
CA ARG A 163 -6.03 7.44 11.27
C ARG A 163 -6.49 6.10 10.70
N GLY A 164 -6.02 5.00 11.28
CA GLY A 164 -6.54 3.66 10.99
C GLY A 164 -8.01 3.58 11.45
N ARG A 165 -8.85 3.05 10.60
CA ARG A 165 -10.27 2.81 10.90
C ARG A 165 -10.48 1.34 11.14
#